data_f585c21eabf628f780f80e8e9841eac2
#
_entry.id   f585c21eabf628f780f80e8e9841eac2
#
_cell.length_a   1.000
_cell.length_b   1.000
_cell.length_c   1.000
_cell.angle_alpha   90.00
_cell.angle_beta   90.00
_cell.angle_gamma   90.00
#
_symmetry.space_group_name_H-M   'P 1'
#
loop_
_entity.id
_entity.type
_entity.pdbx_description
1 polymer ?
#
loop_
_entity_poly.entity_id
_entity_poly.type
_entity_poly.pdbx_seq_one_letter_code
_entity_poly.pdbx_strand_id
1 'polypeptide(L)'
;MNNEAMDEVIFDGIRFLESITRHYGAEKGIEVWDKMGEAFGEDIKGKVFFSMLTGESSNRVRIQRGTCSQGVAAIKAIRMGTGVGLKEAKDAYDLSAMKTVTLEVAHEEKRGMVKALRDIGMIVT
;
A
#
# COMPACT_ATOMS: atom_id res chain seq x y z
N MET A 1 -19.45 1.12 -4.48
CA MET A 1 -18.15 0.48 -4.16
C MET A 1 -17.72 0.94 -2.78
N ASN A 2 -17.34 0.04 -1.89
CA ASN A 2 -16.86 0.43 -0.57
C ASN A 2 -15.43 0.96 -0.65
N ASN A 3 -14.93 1.58 0.44
CA ASN A 3 -13.61 2.21 0.44
C ASN A 3 -12.49 1.21 0.20
N GLU A 4 -12.59 0.00 0.73
CA GLU A 4 -11.58 -1.04 0.56
C GLU A 4 -11.47 -1.48 -0.90
N ALA A 5 -12.60 -1.70 -1.57
CA ALA A 5 -12.59 -2.07 -2.99
C ALA A 5 -12.08 -0.92 -3.87
N MET A 6 -12.41 0.31 -3.54
CA MET A 6 -11.93 1.49 -4.26
C MET A 6 -10.42 1.63 -4.10
N ASP A 7 -9.89 1.47 -2.90
CA ASP A 7 -8.45 1.55 -2.63
C ASP A 7 -7.69 0.47 -3.41
N GLU A 8 -8.24 -0.72 -3.50
CA GLU A 8 -7.66 -1.81 -4.28
C GLU A 8 -7.59 -1.47 -5.77
N VAL A 9 -8.66 -0.93 -6.32
CA VAL A 9 -8.72 -0.53 -7.73
C VAL A 9 -7.71 0.57 -8.03
N ILE A 10 -7.62 1.58 -7.16
CA ILE A 10 -6.67 2.68 -7.30
C ILE A 10 -5.24 2.15 -7.27
N PHE A 11 -4.92 1.28 -6.32
CA PHE A 11 -3.60 0.69 -6.18
C PHE A 11 -3.20 -0.11 -7.43
N ASP A 12 -4.10 -0.97 -7.91
CA ASP A 12 -3.86 -1.75 -9.12
C ASP A 12 -3.72 -0.87 -10.36
N GLY A 13 -4.49 0.22 -10.43
CA GLY A 13 -4.41 1.20 -11.51
C GLY A 13 -3.05 1.90 -11.55
N ILE A 14 -2.51 2.28 -10.39
CA ILE A 14 -1.19 2.90 -10.29
C ILE A 14 -0.11 1.92 -10.74
N ARG A 15 -0.15 0.69 -10.29
CA ARG A 15 0.81 -0.35 -10.70
C ARG A 15 0.79 -0.56 -12.21
N PHE A 16 -0.40 -0.61 -12.78
CA PHE A 16 -0.57 -0.79 -14.22
C PHE A 16 0.05 0.38 -14.99
N LEU A 17 -0.23 1.62 -14.59
CA LEU A 17 0.33 2.80 -15.22
C LEU A 17 1.85 2.88 -15.08
N GLU A 18 2.39 2.55 -13.91
CA GLU A 18 3.84 2.51 -13.69
C GLU A 18 4.50 1.48 -14.58
N SER A 19 3.87 0.31 -14.72
CA SER A 19 4.37 -0.76 -15.59
C SER A 19 4.40 -0.33 -17.07
N ILE A 20 3.33 0.28 -17.54
CA ILE A 20 3.24 0.79 -18.91
C ILE A 20 4.29 1.86 -19.16
N THR A 21 4.44 2.81 -18.23
CA THR A 21 5.42 3.89 -18.36
C THR A 21 6.85 3.34 -18.40
N ARG A 22 7.15 2.36 -17.55
CA ARG A 22 8.47 1.75 -17.49
C ARG A 22 8.82 0.99 -18.77
N HIS A 23 7.87 0.28 -19.36
CA HIS A 23 8.12 -0.56 -20.53
C HIS A 23 7.91 0.14 -21.87
N TYR A 24 7.02 1.12 -21.94
CA TYR A 24 6.60 1.76 -23.20
C TYR A 24 6.79 3.27 -23.22
N GLY A 25 7.23 3.86 -22.11
CA GLY A 25 7.49 5.30 -22.01
C GLY A 25 6.32 6.11 -21.47
N ALA A 26 6.62 7.36 -21.07
CA ALA A 26 5.65 8.25 -20.42
C ALA A 26 4.46 8.60 -21.32
N GLU A 27 4.72 8.79 -22.62
CA GLU A 27 3.67 9.11 -23.60
C GLU A 27 2.59 8.04 -23.65
N LYS A 28 3.00 6.77 -23.65
CA LYS A 28 2.09 5.64 -23.64
C LYS A 28 1.35 5.54 -22.31
N GLY A 29 2.02 5.85 -21.22
CA GLY A 29 1.39 5.89 -19.89
C GLY A 29 0.26 6.91 -19.84
N ILE A 30 0.47 8.10 -20.38
CA ILE A 30 -0.54 9.16 -20.45
C ILE A 30 -1.73 8.73 -21.32
N GLU A 31 -1.46 8.10 -22.46
CA GLU A 31 -2.51 7.60 -23.36
C GLU A 31 -3.40 6.56 -22.64
N VAL A 32 -2.79 5.63 -21.93
CA VAL A 32 -3.54 4.62 -21.16
C VAL A 32 -4.34 5.27 -20.04
N TRP A 33 -3.77 6.24 -19.34
CA TRP A 33 -4.44 6.96 -18.28
C TRP A 33 -5.69 7.70 -18.79
N ASP A 34 -5.60 8.36 -19.96
CA ASP A 34 -6.75 9.00 -20.58
C ASP A 34 -7.86 8.00 -20.92
N LYS A 35 -7.48 6.83 -21.41
CA LYS A 35 -8.45 5.77 -21.71
C LYS A 35 -9.09 5.17 -20.44
N MET A 36 -8.39 5.18 -19.34
CA MET A 36 -8.99 4.79 -18.05
C MET A 36 -10.15 5.71 -17.65
N GLY A 37 -10.01 7.01 -17.86
CA GLY A 37 -11.09 7.95 -17.62
C GLY A 37 -12.32 7.66 -18.47
N GLU A 38 -12.12 7.29 -19.73
CA GLU A 38 -13.23 6.92 -20.62
C GLU A 38 -13.91 5.61 -20.20
N ALA A 39 -13.12 4.62 -19.77
CA ALA A 39 -13.62 3.28 -19.45
C ALA A 39 -14.25 3.19 -18.05
N PHE A 40 -13.66 3.84 -17.06
CA PHE A 40 -14.01 3.68 -15.65
C PHE A 40 -14.57 4.95 -14.99
N GLY A 41 -14.58 6.06 -15.71
CA GLY A 41 -15.07 7.35 -15.23
C GLY A 41 -13.97 8.24 -14.69
N GLU A 42 -14.24 9.54 -14.69
CA GLU A 42 -13.27 10.56 -14.26
C GLU A 42 -12.95 10.50 -12.77
N ASP A 43 -13.87 10.01 -11.94
CA ASP A 43 -13.63 9.88 -10.49
C ASP A 43 -12.47 8.93 -10.19
N ILE A 44 -12.43 7.78 -10.84
CA ILE A 44 -11.35 6.80 -10.66
C ILE A 44 -10.05 7.36 -11.22
N LYS A 45 -10.10 7.96 -12.40
CA LYS A 45 -8.95 8.61 -13.03
C LYS A 45 -8.35 9.69 -12.12
N GLY A 46 -9.20 10.55 -11.56
CA GLY A 46 -8.77 11.62 -10.66
C GLY A 46 -8.15 11.09 -9.36
N LYS A 47 -8.72 10.04 -8.79
CA LYS A 47 -8.19 9.42 -7.57
C LYS A 47 -6.83 8.76 -7.79
N VAL A 48 -6.64 8.09 -8.92
CA VAL A 48 -5.34 7.51 -9.29
C VAL A 48 -4.30 8.62 -9.42
N PHE A 49 -4.62 9.68 -10.14
CA PHE A 49 -3.72 10.82 -10.32
C PHE A 49 -3.36 11.49 -8.98
N PHE A 50 -4.36 11.72 -8.14
CA PHE A 50 -4.16 12.34 -6.83
C PHE A 50 -3.26 11.48 -5.94
N SER A 51 -3.49 10.16 -5.92
CA SER A 51 -2.66 9.24 -5.16
C SER A 51 -1.21 9.23 -5.63
N MET A 52 -0.98 9.33 -6.93
CA MET A 52 0.37 9.43 -7.48
C MET A 52 1.06 10.72 -7.05
N LEU A 53 0.34 11.85 -7.07
CA LEU A 53 0.89 13.15 -6.67
C LEU A 53 1.19 13.24 -5.18
N THR A 54 0.35 12.66 -4.34
CA THR A 54 0.49 12.74 -2.88
C THR A 54 1.42 11.69 -2.32
N GLY A 55 1.87 10.73 -3.14
CA GLY A 55 2.72 9.64 -2.70
C GLY A 55 1.99 8.55 -1.93
N GLU A 56 0.67 8.49 -2.00
CA GLU A 56 -0.09 7.40 -1.38
C GLU A 56 0.22 6.05 -2.03
N SER A 57 0.75 6.08 -3.25
CA SER A 57 1.29 4.90 -3.91
C SER A 57 2.71 4.55 -3.43
N SER A 58 3.29 5.35 -2.52
CA SER A 58 4.62 5.10 -2.00
C SER A 58 4.68 3.76 -1.25
N ASN A 59 5.89 3.22 -1.13
CA ASN A 59 6.14 1.97 -0.42
C ASN A 59 6.24 2.19 1.10
N ARG A 60 5.56 3.20 1.63
CA ARG A 60 5.53 3.51 3.06
C ARG A 60 4.19 3.17 3.66
N VAL A 61 4.25 2.56 4.83
CA VAL A 61 3.07 2.19 5.61
C VAL A 61 3.30 2.63 7.04
N ARG A 62 2.28 3.24 7.64
CA ARG A 62 2.32 3.64 9.05
C ARG A 62 1.48 2.67 9.87
N ILE A 63 2.06 2.15 10.93
CA ILE A 63 1.38 1.17 11.79
C ILE A 63 1.29 1.65 13.24
N GLN A 64 0.20 1.25 13.87
CA GLN A 64 -0.01 1.36 15.32
C GLN A 64 -0.55 0.03 15.83
N ARG A 65 -0.27 -0.29 17.10
CA ARG A 65 -0.66 -1.56 17.69
C ARG A 65 -2.17 -1.80 17.62
N GLY A 66 -3.00 -0.78 17.89
CA GLY A 66 -4.45 -0.94 17.95
C GLY A 66 -4.86 -1.97 18.99
N THR A 67 -5.72 -2.91 18.60
CA THR A 67 -6.18 -4.00 19.47
C THR A 67 -5.40 -5.31 19.26
N CYS A 68 -4.32 -5.27 18.46
CA CYS A 68 -3.54 -6.45 18.12
C CYS A 68 -2.88 -7.06 19.37
N SER A 69 -3.07 -8.35 19.57
CA SER A 69 -2.40 -9.15 20.58
C SER A 69 -1.63 -10.34 19.99
N GLN A 70 -1.60 -10.44 18.66
CA GLN A 70 -0.96 -11.55 17.95
C GLN A 70 0.41 -11.13 17.42
N GLY A 71 1.37 -10.98 18.36
CA GLY A 71 2.69 -10.49 18.06
C GLY A 71 3.45 -11.29 17.02
N VAL A 72 3.38 -12.63 17.10
CA VAL A 72 4.10 -13.51 16.15
C VAL A 72 3.56 -13.31 14.72
N ALA A 73 2.24 -13.25 14.58
CA ALA A 73 1.62 -13.03 13.26
C ALA A 73 1.97 -11.64 12.70
N ALA A 74 1.97 -10.61 13.56
CA ALA A 74 2.33 -9.26 13.17
C ALA A 74 3.80 -9.16 12.72
N ILE A 75 4.70 -9.73 13.49
CA ILE A 75 6.14 -9.75 13.18
C ILE A 75 6.39 -10.47 11.86
N LYS A 76 5.74 -11.60 11.64
CA LYS A 76 5.84 -12.35 10.39
C LYS A 76 5.36 -11.52 9.20
N ALA A 77 4.23 -10.84 9.33
CA ALA A 77 3.70 -9.98 8.26
C ALA A 77 4.64 -8.82 7.96
N ILE A 78 5.21 -8.17 8.99
CA ILE A 78 6.18 -7.08 8.83
C ILE A 78 7.42 -7.58 8.08
N ARG A 79 7.96 -8.72 8.46
CA ARG A 79 9.12 -9.31 7.78
C ARG A 79 8.85 -9.59 6.31
N MET A 80 7.68 -10.14 6.02
CA MET A 80 7.29 -10.46 4.65
C MET A 80 7.16 -9.20 3.78
N GLY A 81 6.59 -8.14 4.34
CA GLY A 81 6.37 -6.89 3.62
C GLY A 81 7.62 -6.03 3.47
N THR A 82 8.49 -6.00 4.48
CA THR A 82 9.64 -5.11 4.51
C THR A 82 10.96 -5.78 4.14
N GLY A 83 11.05 -7.10 4.26
CA GLY A 83 12.29 -7.84 4.05
C GLY A 83 13.33 -7.69 5.18
N VAL A 84 12.98 -7.03 6.28
CA VAL A 84 13.89 -6.86 7.42
C VAL A 84 14.05 -8.15 8.22
N GLY A 85 15.07 -8.19 9.08
CA GLY A 85 15.30 -9.33 9.95
C GLY A 85 14.28 -9.41 11.08
N LEU A 86 14.34 -10.51 11.82
CA LEU A 86 13.43 -10.78 12.95
C LEU A 86 13.52 -9.70 14.03
N LYS A 87 14.73 -9.26 14.36
CA LYS A 87 14.95 -8.25 15.40
C LYS A 87 14.31 -6.92 15.03
N GLU A 88 14.54 -6.43 13.82
CA GLU A 88 13.99 -5.17 13.34
C GLU A 88 12.46 -5.24 13.26
N ALA A 89 11.90 -6.34 12.81
CA ALA A 89 10.46 -6.53 12.76
C ALA A 89 9.83 -6.53 14.16
N LYS A 90 10.49 -7.20 15.11
CA LYS A 90 10.04 -7.22 16.50
C LYS A 90 10.12 -5.83 17.12
N ASP A 91 11.22 -5.10 16.89
CA ASP A 91 11.38 -3.74 17.39
C ASP A 91 10.29 -2.82 16.85
N ALA A 92 9.95 -2.92 15.57
CA ALA A 92 8.87 -2.16 14.97
C ALA A 92 7.52 -2.49 15.61
N TYR A 93 7.24 -3.76 15.83
CA TYR A 93 6.01 -4.19 16.52
C TYR A 93 5.94 -3.66 17.94
N ASP A 94 7.03 -3.75 18.69
CA ASP A 94 7.08 -3.26 20.06
C ASP A 94 6.87 -1.74 20.12
N LEU A 95 7.51 -0.99 19.23
CA LEU A 95 7.34 0.46 19.14
C LEU A 95 5.92 0.88 18.76
N SER A 96 5.22 0.07 17.99
CA SER A 96 3.86 0.38 17.53
C SER A 96 2.85 0.49 18.66
N ALA A 97 3.16 -0.03 19.85
CA ALA A 97 2.34 0.13 21.04
C ALA A 97 2.44 1.54 21.64
N MET A 98 3.53 2.25 21.36
CA MET A 98 3.85 3.54 21.96
C MET A 98 3.65 4.71 20.98
N LYS A 99 3.87 4.48 19.70
CA LYS A 99 3.80 5.52 18.67
C LYS A 99 3.52 4.91 17.30
N THR A 100 3.20 5.78 16.35
CA THR A 100 3.09 5.39 14.94
C THR A 100 4.48 5.08 14.39
N VAL A 101 4.63 3.91 13.79
CA VAL A 101 5.88 3.47 13.17
C VAL A 101 5.72 3.49 11.66
N THR A 102 6.67 4.12 10.96
CA THR A 102 6.68 4.13 9.50
C THR A 102 7.59 3.02 9.00
N LEU A 103 7.06 2.19 8.11
CA LEU A 103 7.78 1.07 7.50
C LEU A 103 7.91 1.29 6.00
N GLU A 104 9.06 0.93 5.46
CA GLU A 104 9.24 0.84 4.01
C GLU A 104 8.97 -0.60 3.59
N VAL A 105 8.03 -0.78 2.65
CA VAL A 105 7.56 -2.09 2.21
C VAL A 105 7.85 -2.30 0.73
N ALA A 106 8.11 -3.54 0.37
CA ALA A 106 8.18 -3.91 -1.03
C ALA A 106 6.81 -3.69 -1.68
N HIS A 107 6.81 -3.07 -2.86
CA HIS A 107 5.56 -2.68 -3.54
C HIS A 107 4.62 -3.87 -3.73
N GLU A 108 5.14 -5.02 -4.10
CA GLU A 108 4.37 -6.24 -4.35
C GLU A 108 3.75 -6.80 -3.09
N GLU A 109 4.38 -6.54 -1.93
CA GLU A 109 3.96 -7.10 -0.65
C GLU A 109 3.06 -6.17 0.17
N LYS A 110 2.97 -4.90 -0.23
CA LYS A 110 2.27 -3.87 0.56
C LYS A 110 0.84 -4.26 0.87
N ARG A 111 0.08 -4.65 -0.15
CA ARG A 111 -1.34 -4.99 0.01
C ARG A 111 -1.55 -6.20 0.92
N GLY A 112 -0.75 -7.25 0.73
CA GLY A 112 -0.81 -8.45 1.57
C GLY A 112 -0.44 -8.16 3.01
N MET A 113 0.60 -7.37 3.24
CA MET A 113 1.02 -6.98 4.58
C MET A 113 -0.05 -6.14 5.29
N VAL A 114 -0.58 -5.12 4.60
CA VAL A 114 -1.62 -4.25 5.17
C VAL A 114 -2.85 -5.07 5.56
N LYS A 115 -3.30 -5.96 4.69
CA LYS A 115 -4.44 -6.83 4.99
C LYS A 115 -4.16 -7.72 6.19
N ALA A 116 -3.01 -8.39 6.21
CA ALA A 116 -2.64 -9.28 7.30
C ALA A 116 -2.58 -8.55 8.64
N LEU A 117 -2.03 -7.35 8.68
CA LEU A 117 -1.95 -6.56 9.91
C LEU A 117 -3.31 -6.04 10.37
N ARG A 118 -4.15 -5.58 9.45
CA ARG A 118 -5.51 -5.14 9.79
C ARG A 118 -6.37 -6.30 10.30
N ASP A 119 -6.22 -7.48 9.74
CA ASP A 119 -6.99 -8.67 10.13
C ASP A 119 -6.72 -9.08 11.57
N ILE A 120 -5.54 -8.78 12.11
CA ILE A 120 -5.18 -9.10 13.50
C ILE A 120 -5.34 -7.92 14.46
N GLY A 121 -5.94 -6.82 14.00
CA GLY A 121 -6.32 -5.70 14.86
C GLY A 121 -5.34 -4.52 14.88
N MET A 122 -4.31 -4.51 14.04
CA MET A 122 -3.43 -3.34 13.93
C MET A 122 -4.09 -2.22 13.12
N ILE A 123 -3.74 -0.98 13.45
CA ILE A 123 -4.15 0.19 12.69
C ILE A 123 -3.06 0.46 11.66
N VAL A 124 -3.43 0.45 10.38
CA VAL A 124 -2.50 0.65 9.27
C VAL A 124 -3.03 1.74 8.35
N THR A 125 -2.20 2.75 8.10
CA THR A 125 -2.57 3.89 7.24
C THR A 125 -1.55 4.22 6.15
#